data_50e01fe9dc5fe03464d84760a2558262
#
_entry.id   50e01fe9dc5fe03464d84760a2558262
#
_cell.length_a   1.000
_cell.length_b   1.000
_cell.length_c   1.000
_cell.angle_alpha   90.00
_cell.angle_beta   90.00
_cell.angle_gamma   90.00
#
_symmetry.space_group_name_H-M   'P 1'
#
loop_
_entity.id
_entity.type
_entity.pdbx_description
1 polymer ?
#
loop_
_entity_poly.entity_id
_entity_poly.type
_entity_poly.pdbx_seq_one_letter_code
_entity_poly.pdbx_strand_id
1 'polypeptide(L)'
;MTETPDERAARLRAEALDAPTISDAEFQTRSRRAFLVTGVSALVGAAAWQFLQTGPQDAGIPSVLRQGHRLNERLWQSLYSPDALAPTFARAASEMPRTNGRYGLAGPFAPDAWTMRVLGPDGALLDVLDLDDLKRLPKTEMTTELKCIEGWSTVVTWGGPRFSDLAARYAGRLPPNLPYVGLATPDGGYTVGLDRAAAMHPQTLLAYEMQGAPLAALHGAPLRLATPLKYGVKSLKRIGTVRFMAERPRDFWAERGYDWFIGH
;
A
#
# COMPACT_ATOMS: atom_id res chain seq x y z
N MET A 1 -40.56 44.75 10.27
CA MET A 1 -40.02 45.92 9.56
C MET A 1 -38.66 45.52 9.00
N THR A 2 -38.52 45.44 7.70
CA THR A 2 -37.25 45.12 7.01
C THR A 2 -36.45 46.39 6.88
N GLU A 3 -35.22 46.36 7.40
CA GLU A 3 -34.22 47.44 7.27
C GLU A 3 -34.05 47.81 5.79
N THR A 4 -34.13 49.08 5.46
CA THR A 4 -33.90 49.56 4.09
C THR A 4 -32.41 49.56 3.75
N PRO A 5 -32.03 49.49 2.45
CA PRO A 5 -30.62 49.53 2.05
C PRO A 5 -29.85 50.74 2.57
N ASP A 6 -30.52 51.91 2.66
CA ASP A 6 -29.94 53.15 3.15
C ASP A 6 -29.73 53.15 4.69
N GLU A 7 -30.66 52.58 5.44
CA GLU A 7 -30.53 52.40 6.90
C GLU A 7 -29.39 51.45 7.22
N ARG A 8 -29.25 50.35 6.45
CA ARG A 8 -28.15 49.42 6.58
C ARG A 8 -26.79 50.05 6.28
N ALA A 9 -26.72 50.87 5.22
CA ALA A 9 -25.50 51.61 4.85
C ALA A 9 -25.11 52.61 5.93
N ALA A 10 -26.10 53.34 6.50
CA ALA A 10 -25.86 54.29 7.60
C ALA A 10 -25.36 53.59 8.87
N ARG A 11 -25.96 52.45 9.23
CA ARG A 11 -25.52 51.63 10.37
C ARG A 11 -24.09 51.12 10.20
N LEU A 12 -23.74 50.56 9.04
CA LEU A 12 -22.40 50.08 8.75
C LEU A 12 -21.34 51.19 8.77
N ARG A 13 -21.73 52.41 8.33
CA ARG A 13 -20.86 53.60 8.45
C ARG A 13 -20.66 54.03 9.89
N ALA A 14 -21.72 54.03 10.72
CA ALA A 14 -21.62 54.36 12.12
C ALA A 14 -20.77 53.31 12.89
N GLU A 15 -20.97 52.02 12.63
CA GLU A 15 -20.14 50.93 13.18
C GLU A 15 -18.66 51.04 12.75
N ALA A 16 -18.39 51.48 11.51
CA ALA A 16 -17.03 51.69 11.02
C ALA A 16 -16.34 52.89 11.66
N LEU A 17 -17.12 53.94 12.04
CA LEU A 17 -16.60 55.13 12.74
C LEU A 17 -16.36 54.87 14.24
N ASP A 18 -17.07 53.89 14.82
CA ASP A 18 -16.94 53.49 16.22
C ASP A 18 -15.93 52.35 16.42
N ALA A 19 -15.36 51.84 15.31
CA ALA A 19 -14.32 50.84 15.38
C ALA A 19 -13.07 51.38 16.12
N PRO A 20 -12.50 50.63 17.07
CA PRO A 20 -11.34 51.11 17.82
C PRO A 20 -10.17 51.37 16.87
N THR A 21 -9.83 52.65 16.72
CA THR A 21 -8.66 53.07 15.95
C THR A 21 -7.39 52.73 16.72
N ILE A 22 -6.51 51.94 16.12
CA ILE A 22 -5.18 51.66 16.71
C ILE A 22 -4.30 52.89 16.45
N SER A 23 -3.48 53.27 17.45
CA SER A 23 -2.51 54.35 17.30
C SER A 23 -1.46 53.99 16.25
N ASP A 24 -0.87 55.00 15.61
CA ASP A 24 0.24 54.83 14.65
C ASP A 24 1.40 54.04 15.25
N ALA A 25 1.72 54.25 16.53
CA ALA A 25 2.75 53.52 17.23
C ALA A 25 2.41 52.05 17.41
N GLU A 26 1.17 51.71 17.71
CA GLU A 26 0.66 50.34 17.82
C GLU A 26 0.60 49.68 16.44
N PHE A 27 0.16 50.38 15.40
CA PHE A 27 0.18 49.88 14.03
C PHE A 27 1.60 49.54 13.59
N GLN A 28 2.58 50.45 13.80
CA GLN A 28 3.97 50.19 13.46
C GLN A 28 4.54 49.00 14.23
N THR A 29 4.20 48.85 15.51
CA THR A 29 4.67 47.73 16.33
C THR A 29 4.10 46.43 15.84
N ARG A 30 2.81 46.38 15.56
CA ARG A 30 2.14 45.18 15.00
C ARG A 30 2.68 44.82 13.62
N SER A 31 2.87 45.82 12.75
CA SER A 31 3.43 45.62 11.41
C SER A 31 4.85 45.07 11.43
N ARG A 32 5.74 45.69 12.28
CA ARG A 32 7.12 45.15 12.48
C ARG A 32 7.13 43.72 13.00
N ARG A 33 6.29 43.42 14.00
CA ARG A 33 6.18 42.07 14.54
C ARG A 33 5.67 41.09 13.47
N ALA A 34 4.63 41.45 12.72
CA ALA A 34 4.10 40.62 11.65
C ALA A 34 5.16 40.38 10.56
N PHE A 35 5.90 41.45 10.15
CA PHE A 35 6.98 41.32 9.17
C PHE A 35 8.10 40.39 9.65
N LEU A 36 8.55 40.52 10.90
CA LEU A 36 9.58 39.66 11.47
C LEU A 36 9.11 38.20 11.57
N VAL A 37 7.89 37.99 12.07
CA VAL A 37 7.32 36.63 12.17
C VAL A 37 7.18 35.99 10.79
N THR A 38 6.65 36.73 9.81
CA THR A 38 6.50 36.22 8.44
C THR A 38 7.85 35.94 7.80
N GLY A 39 8.82 36.87 7.95
CA GLY A 39 10.17 36.71 7.43
C GLY A 39 10.89 35.50 8.01
N VAL A 40 10.85 35.33 9.34
CA VAL A 40 11.41 34.13 9.99
C VAL A 40 10.70 32.84 9.54
N SER A 41 9.36 32.86 9.47
CA SER A 41 8.59 31.72 8.99
C SER A 41 8.94 31.34 7.54
N ALA A 42 9.13 32.33 6.67
CA ALA A 42 9.54 32.10 5.29
C ALA A 42 10.95 31.50 5.20
N LEU A 43 11.90 31.98 6.00
CA LEU A 43 13.26 31.42 6.07
C LEU A 43 13.26 29.99 6.60
N VAL A 44 12.53 29.71 7.68
CA VAL A 44 12.37 28.35 8.20
C VAL A 44 11.72 27.43 7.18
N GLY A 45 10.69 27.90 6.49
CA GLY A 45 10.03 27.15 5.42
C GLY A 45 10.98 26.83 4.26
N ALA A 46 11.77 27.82 3.82
CA ALA A 46 12.76 27.63 2.76
C ALA A 46 13.88 26.66 3.19
N ALA A 47 14.38 26.78 4.42
CA ALA A 47 15.39 25.87 4.96
C ALA A 47 14.85 24.43 5.10
N ALA A 48 13.61 24.26 5.58
CA ALA A 48 12.95 22.97 5.65
C ALA A 48 12.76 22.35 4.25
N TRP A 49 12.33 23.17 3.28
CA TRP A 49 12.21 22.73 1.88
C TRP A 49 13.54 22.29 1.30
N GLN A 50 14.59 23.09 1.48
CA GLN A 50 15.94 22.77 1.05
C GLN A 50 16.42 21.45 1.69
N PHE A 51 16.20 21.27 2.99
CA PHE A 51 16.53 20.03 3.70
C PHE A 51 15.79 18.80 3.14
N LEU A 52 14.50 18.93 2.82
CA LEU A 52 13.73 17.86 2.19
C LEU A 52 14.26 17.50 0.79
N GLN A 53 14.73 18.49 0.03
CA GLN A 53 15.24 18.26 -1.33
C GLN A 53 16.67 17.66 -1.35
N THR A 54 17.54 18.10 -0.43
CA THR A 54 18.96 17.74 -0.43
C THR A 54 19.34 16.74 0.66
N GLY A 55 18.46 16.50 1.62
CA GLY A 55 18.68 15.56 2.72
C GLY A 55 18.71 14.10 2.28
N PRO A 56 19.08 13.19 3.20
CA PRO A 56 19.12 11.76 2.92
C PRO A 56 17.79 11.25 2.41
N GLN A 57 17.84 10.40 1.36
CA GLN A 57 16.66 9.76 0.78
C GLN A 57 16.60 8.29 1.17
N ASP A 58 15.40 7.76 1.37
CA ASP A 58 15.10 6.35 1.58
C ASP A 58 14.10 5.90 0.52
N ALA A 59 14.55 5.12 -0.46
CA ALA A 59 13.77 4.70 -1.62
C ALA A 59 13.07 5.88 -2.35
N GLY A 60 13.82 6.97 -2.61
CA GLY A 60 13.33 8.14 -3.34
C GLY A 60 12.45 9.11 -2.53
N ILE A 61 12.35 8.91 -1.21
CA ILE A 61 11.59 9.77 -0.30
C ILE A 61 12.52 10.33 0.78
N PRO A 62 12.38 11.64 1.15
CA PRO A 62 13.14 12.19 2.26
C PRO A 62 13.03 11.32 3.52
N SER A 63 14.17 10.98 4.12
CA SER A 63 14.24 10.03 5.25
C SER A 63 13.38 10.44 6.44
N VAL A 64 13.21 11.74 6.68
CA VAL A 64 12.35 12.26 7.74
C VAL A 64 10.88 11.94 7.50
N LEU A 65 10.41 12.00 6.25
CA LEU A 65 9.03 11.61 5.89
C LEU A 65 8.87 10.09 5.97
N ARG A 66 9.89 9.34 5.58
CA ARG A 66 9.90 7.88 5.71
C ARG A 66 9.83 7.42 7.18
N GLN A 67 10.39 8.20 8.12
CA GLN A 67 10.24 7.91 9.56
C GLN A 67 8.79 7.97 10.03
N GLY A 68 7.98 8.90 9.50
CA GLY A 68 6.53 8.94 9.75
C GLY A 68 5.85 7.64 9.32
N HIS A 69 6.17 7.13 8.12
CA HIS A 69 5.65 5.83 7.65
C HIS A 69 6.08 4.68 8.58
N ARG A 70 7.35 4.66 9.03
CA ARG A 70 7.85 3.62 9.95
C ARG A 70 7.18 3.67 11.33
N LEU A 71 6.82 4.87 11.80
CA LEU A 71 6.05 5.01 13.04
C LEU A 71 4.65 4.45 12.88
N ASN A 72 3.98 4.82 11.81
CA ASN A 72 2.65 4.32 11.47
C ASN A 72 2.65 2.79 11.28
N GLU A 73 3.65 2.25 10.58
CA GLU A 73 3.85 0.82 10.40
C GLU A 73 3.99 0.08 11.73
N ARG A 74 4.83 0.60 12.67
CA ARG A 74 4.99 0.01 14.01
C ARG A 74 3.69 0.02 14.80
N LEU A 75 2.90 1.10 14.69
CA LEU A 75 1.59 1.19 15.32
C LEU A 75 0.66 0.09 14.78
N TRP A 76 0.54 -0.02 13.47
CA TRP A 76 -0.30 -1.05 12.86
C TRP A 76 0.19 -2.47 13.14
N GLN A 77 1.50 -2.70 13.16
CA GLN A 77 2.06 -4.01 13.55
C GLN A 77 1.74 -4.36 15.01
N SER A 78 1.72 -3.38 15.91
CA SER A 78 1.36 -3.62 17.32
C SER A 78 -0.12 -3.91 17.52
N LEU A 79 -0.99 -3.42 16.63
CA LEU A 79 -2.42 -3.68 16.62
C LEU A 79 -2.78 -4.95 15.81
N TYR A 80 -1.86 -5.44 14.99
CA TYR A 80 -2.08 -6.61 14.16
C TYR A 80 -2.08 -7.88 15.01
N SER A 81 -3.13 -8.68 14.87
CA SER A 81 -3.16 -10.03 15.40
C SER A 81 -3.03 -11.02 14.24
N PRO A 82 -2.04 -11.94 14.27
CA PRO A 82 -1.91 -12.96 13.23
C PRO A 82 -3.10 -13.95 13.20
N ASP A 83 -3.89 -13.98 14.27
CA ASP A 83 -5.10 -14.81 14.38
C ASP A 83 -6.38 -14.07 13.96
N ALA A 84 -6.31 -12.76 13.72
CA ALA A 84 -7.45 -11.96 13.29
C ALA A 84 -7.75 -12.21 11.81
N LEU A 85 -8.89 -12.83 11.53
CA LEU A 85 -9.33 -13.09 10.16
C LEU A 85 -10.05 -11.87 9.57
N ALA A 86 -9.75 -11.56 8.32
CA ALA A 86 -10.59 -10.67 7.54
C ALA A 86 -12.00 -11.27 7.37
N PRO A 87 -13.05 -10.46 7.32
CA PRO A 87 -14.41 -10.94 7.11
C PRO A 87 -14.54 -11.82 5.87
N THR A 88 -15.27 -12.92 6.00
CA THR A 88 -15.64 -13.79 4.88
C THR A 88 -17.10 -13.60 4.53
N PHE A 89 -17.45 -13.82 3.27
CA PHE A 89 -18.77 -13.59 2.72
C PHE A 89 -19.30 -14.87 2.07
N ALA A 90 -20.61 -14.92 1.88
CA ALA A 90 -21.21 -15.97 1.07
C ALA A 90 -20.71 -15.83 -0.39
N ARG A 91 -20.47 -16.95 -1.07
CA ARG A 91 -20.00 -16.96 -2.47
C ARG A 91 -20.96 -16.19 -3.41
N ALA A 92 -22.26 -16.23 -3.12
CA ALA A 92 -23.28 -15.50 -3.89
C ALA A 92 -23.12 -13.97 -3.83
N ALA A 93 -22.38 -13.43 -2.83
CA ALA A 93 -22.09 -12.00 -2.73
C ALA A 93 -20.86 -11.58 -3.55
N SER A 94 -20.17 -12.54 -4.18
CA SER A 94 -18.94 -12.22 -4.89
C SER A 94 -19.22 -11.70 -6.30
N GLU A 95 -18.45 -10.67 -6.68
CA GLU A 95 -18.54 -10.00 -7.96
C GLU A 95 -17.20 -9.97 -8.66
N MET A 96 -17.21 -9.75 -9.98
CA MET A 96 -16.00 -9.59 -10.76
C MET A 96 -15.37 -8.22 -10.44
N PRO A 97 -14.14 -8.18 -9.90
CA PRO A 97 -13.48 -6.92 -9.59
C PRO A 97 -13.10 -6.15 -10.85
N ARG A 98 -12.93 -4.85 -10.71
CA ARG A 98 -12.34 -4.02 -11.77
C ARG A 98 -10.98 -4.55 -12.18
N THR A 99 -10.69 -4.54 -13.49
CA THR A 99 -9.34 -4.70 -14.01
C THR A 99 -8.56 -3.43 -13.73
N ASN A 100 -7.84 -3.39 -12.62
CA ASN A 100 -7.03 -2.25 -12.23
C ASN A 100 -5.53 -2.58 -12.28
N GLY A 101 -4.74 -1.64 -12.80
CA GLY A 101 -3.29 -1.77 -12.92
C GLY A 101 -2.84 -2.78 -13.98
N ARG A 102 -1.83 -2.40 -14.76
CA ARG A 102 -1.21 -3.24 -15.80
C ARG A 102 0.29 -3.47 -15.57
N TYR A 103 0.84 -2.98 -14.47
CA TYR A 103 2.24 -3.17 -14.12
C TYR A 103 2.56 -4.67 -14.02
N GLY A 104 3.65 -5.08 -14.68
CA GLY A 104 4.07 -6.47 -14.71
C GLY A 104 3.20 -7.39 -15.57
N LEU A 105 2.27 -6.85 -16.34
CA LEU A 105 1.43 -7.59 -17.28
C LEU A 105 1.77 -7.27 -18.74
N ALA A 106 2.82 -6.50 -18.99
CA ALA A 106 3.26 -6.16 -20.35
C ALA A 106 3.95 -7.35 -21.02
N GLY A 107 3.91 -7.34 -22.35
CA GLY A 107 4.55 -8.34 -23.19
C GLY A 107 3.70 -9.58 -23.46
N PRO A 108 4.18 -10.44 -24.39
CA PRO A 108 3.50 -11.68 -24.74
C PRO A 108 3.43 -12.59 -23.52
N PHE A 109 2.28 -13.22 -23.34
CA PHE A 109 2.03 -14.12 -22.23
C PHE A 109 1.55 -15.48 -22.77
N ALA A 110 2.34 -16.50 -22.50
CA ALA A 110 2.01 -17.90 -22.78
C ALA A 110 1.74 -18.61 -21.43
N PRO A 111 0.46 -18.86 -21.06
CA PRO A 111 0.13 -19.50 -19.79
C PRO A 111 0.82 -20.85 -19.60
N ASP A 112 0.92 -21.63 -20.66
CA ASP A 112 1.47 -22.99 -20.64
C ASP A 112 3.00 -23.03 -20.46
N ALA A 113 3.68 -21.91 -20.76
CA ALA A 113 5.11 -21.77 -20.58
C ALA A 113 5.49 -21.02 -19.29
N TRP A 114 4.49 -20.63 -18.50
CA TRP A 114 4.75 -19.89 -17.28
C TRP A 114 5.35 -20.77 -16.19
N THR A 115 6.37 -20.22 -15.52
CA THR A 115 6.96 -20.79 -14.32
C THR A 115 7.19 -19.73 -13.26
N MET A 116 7.25 -20.18 -12.02
CA MET A 116 7.57 -19.34 -10.86
C MET A 116 8.87 -19.82 -10.22
N ARG A 117 9.81 -18.91 -10.03
CA ARG A 117 11.07 -19.17 -9.34
C ARG A 117 10.90 -18.96 -7.84
N VAL A 118 11.38 -19.89 -7.04
CA VAL A 118 11.45 -19.77 -5.57
C VAL A 118 12.91 -19.59 -5.18
N LEU A 119 13.21 -18.52 -4.47
CA LEU A 119 14.57 -18.11 -4.12
C LEU A 119 14.76 -18.07 -2.59
N GLY A 120 15.95 -18.42 -2.16
CA GLY A 120 16.43 -18.26 -0.79
C GLY A 120 16.86 -16.83 -0.46
N PRO A 121 17.29 -16.57 0.80
CA PRO A 121 17.65 -15.22 1.27
C PRO A 121 18.88 -14.65 0.56
N ASP A 122 19.81 -15.48 0.16
CA ASP A 122 21.00 -15.16 -0.65
C ASP A 122 20.72 -15.00 -2.14
N GLY A 123 19.46 -15.26 -2.56
CA GLY A 123 19.06 -15.27 -3.98
C GLY A 123 19.30 -16.60 -4.67
N ALA A 124 19.80 -17.63 -3.97
CA ALA A 124 19.96 -18.96 -4.55
C ALA A 124 18.61 -19.53 -4.98
N LEU A 125 18.60 -20.19 -6.14
CA LEU A 125 17.41 -20.86 -6.67
C LEU A 125 17.12 -22.10 -5.83
N LEU A 126 15.96 -22.11 -5.21
CA LEU A 126 15.46 -23.27 -4.48
C LEU A 126 14.66 -24.19 -5.39
N ASP A 127 13.81 -23.60 -6.24
CA ASP A 127 12.90 -24.36 -7.09
C ASP A 127 12.42 -23.53 -8.29
N VAL A 128 11.90 -24.23 -9.30
CA VAL A 128 11.13 -23.66 -10.42
C VAL A 128 9.85 -24.47 -10.53
N LEU A 129 8.73 -23.82 -10.27
CA LEU A 129 7.42 -24.44 -10.20
C LEU A 129 6.56 -24.02 -11.38
N ASP A 130 5.81 -24.96 -11.93
CA ASP A 130 4.72 -24.68 -12.85
C ASP A 130 3.37 -24.60 -12.12
N LEU A 131 2.29 -24.38 -12.87
CA LEU A 131 0.97 -24.27 -12.28
C LEU A 131 0.47 -25.60 -11.69
N ASP A 132 0.87 -26.73 -12.28
CA ASP A 132 0.45 -28.05 -11.81
C ASP A 132 1.14 -28.44 -10.50
N ASP A 133 2.39 -27.97 -10.28
CA ASP A 133 3.05 -28.09 -8.98
C ASP A 133 2.26 -27.41 -7.86
N LEU A 134 1.69 -26.24 -8.17
CA LEU A 134 0.86 -25.49 -7.21
C LEU A 134 -0.52 -26.14 -6.99
N LYS A 135 -1.09 -26.73 -8.03
CA LYS A 135 -2.36 -27.47 -7.93
C LYS A 135 -2.24 -28.76 -7.10
N ARG A 136 -1.03 -29.31 -6.93
CA ARG A 136 -0.79 -30.47 -6.03
C ARG A 136 -0.84 -30.09 -4.55
N LEU A 137 -0.73 -28.80 -4.22
CA LEU A 137 -0.93 -28.30 -2.86
C LEU A 137 -2.42 -28.27 -2.50
N PRO A 138 -2.78 -28.33 -1.21
CA PRO A 138 -4.17 -28.25 -0.79
C PRO A 138 -4.85 -26.99 -1.29
N LYS A 139 -5.92 -27.13 -2.08
CA LYS A 139 -6.70 -25.98 -2.54
C LYS A 139 -7.58 -25.44 -1.41
N THR A 140 -7.53 -24.14 -1.21
CA THR A 140 -8.43 -23.38 -0.35
C THR A 140 -9.28 -22.45 -1.22
N GLU A 141 -10.59 -22.40 -0.97
CA GLU A 141 -11.48 -21.41 -1.53
C GLU A 141 -11.84 -20.40 -0.44
N MET A 142 -11.81 -19.11 -0.79
CA MET A 142 -12.04 -18.03 0.16
C MET A 142 -12.78 -16.88 -0.55
N THR A 143 -13.89 -16.43 0.05
CA THR A 143 -14.65 -15.27 -0.42
C THR A 143 -14.43 -14.11 0.56
N THR A 144 -13.67 -13.10 0.13
CA THR A 144 -13.26 -11.97 0.96
C THR A 144 -13.35 -10.67 0.19
N GLU A 145 -13.32 -9.56 0.91
CA GLU A 145 -13.31 -8.24 0.29
C GLU A 145 -11.88 -7.87 -0.18
N LEU A 146 -11.77 -7.52 -1.44
CA LEU A 146 -10.59 -6.88 -2.04
C LEU A 146 -10.78 -5.37 -1.92
N LYS A 147 -9.97 -4.71 -1.11
CA LYS A 147 -9.98 -3.26 -0.91
C LYS A 147 -8.88 -2.59 -1.72
N CYS A 148 -9.23 -1.56 -2.48
CA CYS A 148 -8.26 -0.75 -3.21
C CYS A 148 -7.97 0.55 -2.48
N ILE A 149 -6.71 1.02 -2.54
CA ILE A 149 -6.33 2.34 -1.99
C ILE A 149 -7.00 3.51 -2.73
N GLU A 150 -7.62 3.26 -3.89
CA GLU A 150 -8.42 4.23 -4.64
C GLU A 150 -9.83 4.44 -4.06
N GLY A 151 -10.16 3.80 -2.93
CA GLY A 151 -11.42 3.98 -2.22
C GLY A 151 -12.59 3.11 -2.72
N TRP A 152 -12.35 2.09 -3.54
CA TRP A 152 -13.35 1.09 -3.90
C TRP A 152 -13.01 -0.29 -3.32
N SER A 153 -14.02 -1.11 -3.13
CA SER A 153 -13.87 -2.50 -2.72
C SER A 153 -14.83 -3.41 -3.49
N THR A 154 -14.52 -4.70 -3.50
CA THR A 154 -15.34 -5.74 -4.16
C THR A 154 -15.15 -7.05 -3.43
N VAL A 155 -16.24 -7.76 -3.16
CA VAL A 155 -16.18 -9.13 -2.62
C VAL A 155 -15.81 -10.08 -3.75
N VAL A 156 -14.76 -10.88 -3.55
CA VAL A 156 -14.21 -11.78 -4.57
C VAL A 156 -14.00 -13.16 -4.00
N THR A 157 -14.34 -14.19 -4.75
CA THR A 157 -14.01 -15.58 -4.43
C THR A 157 -12.70 -15.97 -5.10
N TRP A 158 -11.72 -16.35 -4.29
CA TRP A 158 -10.39 -16.79 -4.69
C TRP A 158 -10.23 -18.30 -4.48
N GLY A 159 -9.54 -18.97 -5.40
CA GLY A 159 -9.19 -20.38 -5.27
C GLY A 159 -7.70 -20.61 -5.52
N GLY A 160 -7.04 -21.35 -4.61
CA GLY A 160 -5.62 -21.70 -4.71
C GLY A 160 -5.05 -22.19 -3.39
N PRO A 161 -3.78 -22.62 -3.34
CA PRO A 161 -3.14 -23.02 -2.10
C PRO A 161 -2.84 -21.80 -1.22
N ARG A 162 -2.74 -22.02 0.08
CA ARG A 162 -2.21 -21.03 1.01
C ARG A 162 -0.74 -20.79 0.73
N PHE A 163 -0.27 -19.56 0.91
CA PHE A 163 1.15 -19.28 0.81
C PHE A 163 1.97 -20.08 1.83
N SER A 164 1.43 -20.30 3.01
CA SER A 164 2.05 -21.13 4.06
C SER A 164 2.28 -22.59 3.62
N ASP A 165 1.40 -23.16 2.78
CA ASP A 165 1.58 -24.53 2.28
C ASP A 165 2.76 -24.62 1.29
N LEU A 166 2.92 -23.57 0.44
CA LEU A 166 4.12 -23.44 -0.39
C LEU A 166 5.38 -23.29 0.47
N ALA A 167 5.36 -22.42 1.47
CA ALA A 167 6.51 -22.16 2.34
C ALA A 167 6.95 -23.40 3.11
N ALA A 168 6.01 -24.24 3.54
CA ALA A 168 6.27 -25.48 4.27
C ALA A 168 7.15 -26.47 3.45
N ARG A 169 7.10 -26.45 2.12
CA ARG A 169 7.97 -27.27 1.26
C ARG A 169 9.45 -26.97 1.45
N TYR A 170 9.78 -25.79 1.93
CA TYR A 170 11.16 -25.28 2.06
C TYR A 170 11.63 -25.18 3.51
N ALA A 171 10.83 -25.61 4.50
CA ALA A 171 11.14 -25.45 5.92
C ALA A 171 12.51 -26.05 6.34
N GLY A 172 12.93 -27.16 5.71
CA GLY A 172 14.24 -27.77 5.95
C GLY A 172 15.40 -27.17 5.12
N ARG A 173 15.12 -26.26 4.20
CA ARG A 173 16.09 -25.66 3.26
C ARG A 173 16.30 -24.16 3.51
N LEU A 174 15.48 -23.55 4.34
CA LEU A 174 15.52 -22.12 4.67
C LEU A 174 15.86 -21.93 6.15
N PRO A 175 16.60 -20.86 6.49
CA PRO A 175 16.71 -20.43 7.87
C PRO A 175 15.31 -20.25 8.50
N PRO A 176 15.11 -20.67 9.75
CA PRO A 176 13.84 -20.47 10.43
C PRO A 176 13.51 -18.98 10.58
N ASN A 177 12.22 -18.66 10.52
CA ASN A 177 11.71 -17.32 10.86
C ASN A 177 12.26 -16.15 10.03
N LEU A 178 12.57 -16.37 8.75
CA LEU A 178 12.87 -15.25 7.84
C LEU A 178 11.71 -14.23 7.89
N PRO A 179 12.01 -12.94 8.18
CA PRO A 179 10.98 -11.97 8.51
C PRO A 179 10.19 -11.46 7.32
N TYR A 180 10.68 -11.69 6.09
CA TYR A 180 10.06 -11.11 4.90
C TYR A 180 9.96 -12.09 3.73
N VAL A 181 8.99 -11.77 2.86
CA VAL A 181 8.82 -12.40 1.55
C VAL A 181 8.74 -11.30 0.49
N GLY A 182 9.55 -11.40 -0.54
CA GLY A 182 9.48 -10.57 -1.74
C GLY A 182 8.83 -11.34 -2.88
N LEU A 183 7.93 -10.70 -3.61
CA LEU A 183 7.31 -11.24 -4.81
C LEU A 183 7.57 -10.28 -5.98
N ALA A 184 7.74 -10.85 -7.17
CA ALA A 184 7.90 -10.06 -8.39
C ALA A 184 7.17 -10.69 -9.57
N THR A 185 6.75 -9.86 -10.52
CA THR A 185 6.27 -10.31 -11.84
C THR A 185 7.42 -10.87 -12.68
N PRO A 186 7.15 -11.68 -13.73
CA PRO A 186 8.20 -12.28 -14.55
C PRO A 186 9.18 -11.26 -15.18
N ASP A 187 8.66 -10.08 -15.54
CA ASP A 187 9.43 -8.97 -16.10
C ASP A 187 10.11 -8.08 -15.03
N GLY A 188 9.87 -8.35 -13.74
CA GLY A 188 10.35 -7.53 -12.63
C GLY A 188 9.72 -6.13 -12.57
N GLY A 189 8.75 -5.82 -13.41
CA GLY A 189 8.12 -4.50 -13.51
C GLY A 189 7.23 -4.15 -12.33
N TYR A 190 6.81 -5.14 -11.55
CA TYR A 190 6.06 -4.93 -10.31
C TYR A 190 6.59 -5.84 -9.20
N THR A 191 6.87 -5.25 -8.06
CA THR A 191 7.40 -5.94 -6.88
C THR A 191 6.55 -5.65 -5.67
N VAL A 192 6.36 -6.66 -4.82
CA VAL A 192 5.60 -6.56 -3.56
C VAL A 192 6.42 -7.17 -2.45
N GLY A 193 6.51 -6.45 -1.33
CA GLY A 193 7.06 -6.96 -0.09
C GLY A 193 5.97 -7.28 0.93
N LEU A 194 6.08 -8.43 1.59
CA LEU A 194 5.24 -8.82 2.71
C LEU A 194 6.12 -9.10 3.94
N ASP A 195 5.62 -8.73 5.11
CA ASP A 195 6.10 -9.30 6.36
C ASP A 195 5.68 -10.77 6.49
N ARG A 196 6.43 -11.54 7.29
CA ARG A 196 6.17 -12.97 7.48
C ARG A 196 4.75 -13.23 7.99
N ALA A 197 4.26 -12.41 8.93
CA ALA A 197 2.94 -12.62 9.51
C ALA A 197 1.85 -12.53 8.43
N ALA A 198 1.91 -11.53 7.57
CA ALA A 198 0.99 -11.39 6.44
C ALA A 198 1.17 -12.50 5.39
N ALA A 199 2.41 -12.89 5.07
CA ALA A 199 2.67 -13.95 4.09
C ALA A 199 2.16 -15.32 4.56
N MET A 200 2.39 -15.67 5.84
CA MET A 200 1.99 -16.97 6.42
C MET A 200 0.54 -16.99 6.92
N HIS A 201 -0.17 -15.88 6.83
CA HIS A 201 -1.55 -15.78 7.30
C HIS A 201 -2.45 -16.78 6.58
N PRO A 202 -3.39 -17.44 7.29
CA PRO A 202 -4.25 -18.50 6.71
C PRO A 202 -5.13 -18.02 5.54
N GLN A 203 -5.35 -16.70 5.41
CA GLN A 203 -6.10 -16.11 4.29
C GLN A 203 -5.18 -15.53 3.18
N THR A 204 -3.88 -15.74 3.21
CA THR A 204 -2.99 -15.36 2.11
C THR A 204 -2.85 -16.54 1.14
N LEU A 205 -3.42 -16.37 -0.06
CA LEU A 205 -3.46 -17.40 -1.09
C LEU A 205 -2.57 -17.08 -2.29
N LEU A 206 -2.03 -18.12 -2.87
CA LEU A 206 -1.51 -18.15 -4.23
C LEU A 206 -2.68 -18.56 -5.15
N ALA A 207 -3.50 -17.57 -5.53
CA ALA A 207 -4.72 -17.83 -6.25
C ALA A 207 -4.46 -18.08 -7.74
N TYR A 208 -4.98 -19.18 -8.26
CA TYR A 208 -5.02 -19.51 -9.68
C TYR A 208 -6.45 -19.51 -10.24
N GLU A 209 -7.45 -19.39 -9.35
CA GLU A 209 -8.86 -19.22 -9.70
C GLU A 209 -9.46 -17.96 -9.09
N MET A 210 -10.43 -17.41 -9.81
CA MET A 210 -11.26 -16.30 -9.36
C MET A 210 -12.70 -16.59 -9.79
N GLN A 211 -13.67 -16.46 -8.88
CA GLN A 211 -15.09 -16.78 -9.11
C GLN A 211 -15.33 -18.24 -9.55
N GLY A 212 -14.42 -19.16 -9.14
CA GLY A 212 -14.51 -20.58 -9.48
C GLY A 212 -14.04 -20.93 -10.89
N ALA A 213 -13.42 -20.01 -11.60
CA ALA A 213 -12.83 -20.20 -12.92
C ALA A 213 -11.34 -19.84 -12.92
N PRO A 214 -10.53 -20.37 -13.86
CA PRO A 214 -9.15 -19.95 -14.03
C PRO A 214 -9.03 -18.43 -14.21
N LEU A 215 -7.96 -17.84 -13.72
CA LEU A 215 -7.71 -16.40 -13.82
C LEU A 215 -7.64 -15.94 -15.28
N ALA A 216 -8.31 -14.84 -15.59
CA ALA A 216 -8.10 -14.15 -16.85
C ALA A 216 -6.74 -13.42 -16.85
N ALA A 217 -6.17 -13.18 -18.04
CA ALA A 217 -4.86 -12.52 -18.22
C ALA A 217 -4.76 -11.18 -17.48
N LEU A 218 -5.80 -10.33 -17.58
CA LEU A 218 -5.85 -9.02 -16.91
C LEU A 218 -6.03 -9.10 -15.39
N HIS A 219 -6.46 -10.24 -14.86
CA HIS A 219 -6.54 -10.52 -13.44
C HIS A 219 -5.30 -11.22 -12.89
N GLY A 220 -4.30 -11.46 -13.75
CA GLY A 220 -2.99 -11.97 -13.35
C GLY A 220 -2.78 -13.45 -13.56
N ALA A 221 -3.45 -14.06 -14.58
CA ALA A 221 -3.19 -15.45 -14.95
C ALA A 221 -1.68 -15.72 -15.14
N PRO A 222 -1.19 -16.92 -14.79
CA PRO A 222 -1.96 -18.02 -14.25
C PRO A 222 -2.03 -18.02 -12.72
N LEU A 223 -1.22 -17.17 -12.05
CA LEU A 223 -1.10 -17.11 -10.60
C LEU A 223 -1.00 -15.69 -10.08
N ARG A 224 -1.76 -15.38 -9.03
CA ARG A 224 -1.68 -14.10 -8.33
C ARG A 224 -1.68 -14.27 -6.82
N LEU A 225 -1.25 -13.23 -6.12
CA LEU A 225 -1.43 -13.13 -4.68
C LEU A 225 -2.84 -12.62 -4.35
N ALA A 226 -3.51 -13.26 -3.39
CA ALA A 226 -4.72 -12.75 -2.74
C ALA A 226 -4.46 -12.67 -1.24
N THR A 227 -4.48 -11.45 -0.68
CA THR A 227 -4.25 -11.19 0.74
C THR A 227 -5.25 -10.14 1.23
N PRO A 228 -6.33 -10.55 1.92
CA PRO A 228 -7.40 -9.63 2.32
C PRO A 228 -7.02 -8.71 3.49
N LEU A 229 -5.89 -8.94 4.14
CA LEU A 229 -5.36 -8.11 5.23
C LEU A 229 -4.57 -6.90 4.74
N LYS A 230 -4.35 -6.82 3.44
CA LYS A 230 -3.59 -5.75 2.78
C LYS A 230 -4.41 -5.16 1.66
N TYR A 231 -4.24 -3.87 1.42
CA TYR A 231 -4.84 -3.26 0.24
C TYR A 231 -4.39 -3.93 -1.06
N GLY A 232 -5.22 -3.86 -2.08
CA GLY A 232 -5.05 -4.53 -3.38
C GLY A 232 -3.72 -4.29 -4.10
N VAL A 233 -2.99 -3.22 -3.75
CA VAL A 233 -1.62 -2.96 -4.23
C VAL A 233 -0.62 -4.05 -3.80
N LYS A 234 -0.92 -4.81 -2.74
CA LYS A 234 -0.13 -5.97 -2.33
C LYS A 234 -0.56 -7.28 -3.02
N SER A 235 -1.71 -7.29 -3.65
CA SER A 235 -2.23 -8.47 -4.37
C SER A 235 -1.62 -8.59 -5.77
N LEU A 236 -0.31 -8.86 -5.82
CA LEU A 236 0.51 -8.94 -7.05
C LEU A 236 -0.10 -9.90 -8.06
N LYS A 237 -0.30 -9.41 -9.29
CA LYS A 237 -0.77 -10.17 -10.44
C LYS A 237 0.39 -10.83 -11.16
N ARG A 238 0.21 -12.05 -11.67
CA ARG A 238 1.20 -12.83 -12.43
C ARG A 238 2.54 -12.93 -11.69
N ILE A 239 2.55 -13.75 -10.65
CA ILE A 239 3.76 -13.99 -9.86
C ILE A 239 4.77 -14.74 -10.72
N GLY A 240 5.99 -14.21 -10.86
CA GLY A 240 7.11 -14.87 -11.54
C GLY A 240 8.22 -15.29 -10.59
N THR A 241 8.28 -14.64 -9.42
CA THR A 241 9.31 -14.95 -8.41
C THR A 241 8.75 -14.78 -7.01
N VAL A 242 9.09 -15.72 -6.14
CA VAL A 242 8.94 -15.65 -4.69
C VAL A 242 10.32 -15.76 -4.06
N ARG A 243 10.69 -14.85 -3.16
CA ARG A 243 11.95 -14.87 -2.44
C ARG A 243 11.75 -14.75 -0.95
N PHE A 244 12.29 -15.67 -0.18
CA PHE A 244 12.34 -15.58 1.29
C PHE A 244 13.54 -14.73 1.69
N MET A 245 13.36 -13.73 2.57
CA MET A 245 14.36 -12.68 2.79
C MET A 245 14.57 -12.38 4.26
N ALA A 246 15.84 -12.13 4.62
CA ALA A 246 16.21 -11.61 5.94
C ALA A 246 16.02 -10.09 6.02
N GLU A 247 16.19 -9.39 4.91
CA GLU A 247 16.03 -7.96 4.80
C GLU A 247 14.70 -7.60 4.13
N ARG A 248 14.21 -6.41 4.42
CA ARG A 248 12.97 -5.88 3.83
C ARG A 248 13.09 -5.81 2.31
N PRO A 249 12.22 -6.50 1.56
CA PRO A 249 12.24 -6.46 0.11
C PRO A 249 11.79 -5.09 -0.43
N ARG A 250 12.21 -4.80 -1.65
CA ARG A 250 11.68 -3.69 -2.43
C ARG A 250 10.17 -3.86 -2.62
N ASP A 251 9.49 -2.72 -2.68
CA ASP A 251 8.05 -2.65 -2.94
C ASP A 251 7.77 -1.48 -3.87
N PHE A 252 7.11 -1.78 -4.97
CA PHE A 252 6.87 -0.83 -6.05
C PHE A 252 6.18 0.46 -5.59
N TRP A 253 5.16 0.35 -4.73
CA TRP A 253 4.45 1.52 -4.25
C TRP A 253 5.14 2.20 -3.07
N ALA A 254 5.85 1.45 -2.25
CA ALA A 254 6.67 2.05 -1.21
C ALA A 254 7.78 2.95 -1.78
N GLU A 255 8.37 2.58 -2.92
CA GLU A 255 9.33 3.41 -3.65
C GLU A 255 8.69 4.65 -4.29
N ARG A 256 7.36 4.73 -4.31
CA ARG A 256 6.56 5.85 -4.85
C ARG A 256 5.80 6.63 -3.78
N GLY A 257 6.20 6.52 -2.52
CA GLY A 257 5.68 7.34 -1.43
C GLY A 257 4.60 6.71 -0.58
N TYR A 258 4.19 5.48 -0.88
CA TYR A 258 3.24 4.78 -0.05
C TYR A 258 3.90 4.11 1.15
N ASP A 259 3.10 3.78 2.16
CA ASP A 259 3.54 2.95 3.27
C ASP A 259 3.92 1.55 2.75
N TRP A 260 5.01 1.00 3.25
CA TRP A 260 5.43 -0.35 2.85
C TRP A 260 4.52 -1.42 3.42
N PHE A 261 3.99 -1.23 4.63
CA PHE A 261 3.16 -2.23 5.31
C PHE A 261 1.76 -2.35 4.69
N ILE A 262 1.13 -1.22 4.41
CA ILE A 262 -0.19 -1.09 3.75
C ILE A 262 -1.19 -2.16 4.25
N GLY A 263 -1.37 -2.27 5.57
CA GLY A 263 -2.39 -3.08 6.22
C GLY A 263 -3.69 -2.31 6.45
N HIS A 264 -4.78 -3.00 6.72
CA HIS A 264 -6.05 -2.40 7.15
C HIS A 264 -6.78 -3.31 8.13
#